data_b313a0a2a6f97c70cf9fbea5e12ca2cf
#
_entry.id   b313a0a2a6f97c70cf9fbea5e12ca2cf
#
_cell.length_a   1.000
_cell.length_b   1.000
_cell.length_c   1.000
_cell.angle_alpha   90.00
_cell.angle_beta   90.00
_cell.angle_gamma   90.00
#
_symmetry.space_group_name_H-M   'P 1'
#
loop_
_entity.id
_entity.type
_entity.pdbx_description
1 polymer ?
#
loop_
_entity_poly.entity_id
_entity_poly.type
_entity_poly.pdbx_seq_one_letter_code
_entity_poly.pdbx_strand_id
1 'polypeptide(L)'
;MGKRVLLIEDEPNIIEAIGFILSRDGWTVHTHQDGQTAMAKVLALPPDMIILDVMLPGRSGFDILRELRSTDVTKDIPVMMLTARGQDKDRDLALRLGANHFMTKPFSNSDVRDYVRAMMDT
;
A
#
# COMPACT_ATOMS: atom_id res chain seq x y z
N MET A 1 15.53 3.98 -14.67
CA MET A 1 14.12 3.71 -14.76
C MET A 1 13.48 3.74 -13.42
N GLY A 2 12.59 4.67 -13.21
CA GLY A 2 11.94 4.83 -11.94
C GLY A 2 10.90 3.75 -11.70
N LYS A 3 10.90 3.20 -10.51
CA LYS A 3 9.82 2.34 -10.04
C LYS A 3 8.71 3.23 -9.50
N ARG A 4 7.47 2.85 -9.76
CA ARG A 4 6.31 3.59 -9.31
C ARG A 4 5.63 2.88 -8.16
N VAL A 5 5.29 3.64 -7.12
CA VAL A 5 4.48 3.16 -6.01
C VAL A 5 3.21 3.99 -5.93
N LEU A 6 2.08 3.33 -5.73
CA LEU A 6 0.82 4.01 -5.46
C LEU A 6 0.52 3.90 -3.98
N LEU A 7 0.45 5.04 -3.32
CA LEU A 7 0.13 5.15 -1.91
C LEU A 7 -1.35 5.52 -1.77
N ILE A 8 -2.16 4.59 -1.27
CA ILE A 8 -3.60 4.80 -1.07
C ILE A 8 -3.82 5.06 0.42
N GLU A 9 -3.94 6.32 0.77
CA GLU A 9 -3.95 6.80 2.14
C GLU A 9 -4.63 8.16 2.17
N ASP A 10 -5.42 8.47 3.20
CA ASP A 10 -6.14 9.74 3.28
C ASP A 10 -5.54 10.72 4.30
N GLU A 11 -4.65 10.30 5.17
CA GLU A 11 -4.04 11.18 6.16
C GLU A 11 -2.87 11.96 5.55
N PRO A 12 -2.95 13.31 5.48
CA PRO A 12 -1.90 14.10 4.84
C PRO A 12 -0.51 13.90 5.44
N ASN A 13 -0.42 13.77 6.76
CA ASN A 13 0.87 13.57 7.43
C ASN A 13 1.55 12.27 7.02
N ILE A 14 0.76 11.21 6.86
CA ILE A 14 1.29 9.91 6.44
C ILE A 14 1.70 9.96 4.97
N ILE A 15 0.89 10.57 4.12
CA ILE A 15 1.20 10.74 2.71
C ILE A 15 2.54 11.48 2.55
N GLU A 16 2.72 12.57 3.29
CA GLU A 16 3.95 13.35 3.23
C GLU A 16 5.15 12.55 3.71
N ALA A 17 5.02 11.86 4.85
CA ALA A 17 6.12 11.09 5.43
C ALA A 17 6.58 9.96 4.52
N ILE A 18 5.66 9.12 4.06
CA ILE A 18 5.99 7.99 3.20
C ILE A 18 6.48 8.48 1.84
N GLY A 19 5.83 9.49 1.30
CA GLY A 19 6.23 10.08 0.02
C GLY A 19 7.67 10.58 0.04
N PHE A 20 8.05 11.27 1.12
CA PHE A 20 9.41 11.77 1.28
C PHE A 20 10.43 10.62 1.35
N ILE A 21 10.15 9.62 2.19
CA ILE A 21 11.05 8.49 2.39
C ILE A 21 11.29 7.74 1.07
N LEU A 22 10.22 7.42 0.36
CA LEU A 22 10.32 6.62 -0.86
C LEU A 22 10.87 7.41 -2.04
N SER A 23 10.55 8.71 -2.13
CA SER A 23 11.14 9.56 -3.16
C SER A 23 12.65 9.63 -3.02
N ARG A 24 13.15 9.71 -1.80
CA ARG A 24 14.60 9.69 -1.54
C ARG A 24 15.22 8.35 -1.88
N ASP A 25 14.44 7.28 -1.84
CA ASP A 25 14.92 5.93 -2.16
C ASP A 25 14.76 5.61 -3.66
N GLY A 26 14.43 6.61 -4.47
CA GLY A 26 14.38 6.45 -5.93
C GLY A 26 13.02 6.11 -6.51
N TRP A 27 11.97 6.10 -5.70
CA TRP A 27 10.62 5.79 -6.16
C TRP A 27 9.91 7.02 -6.71
N THR A 28 9.09 6.83 -7.75
CA THR A 28 8.10 7.82 -8.15
C THR A 28 6.83 7.51 -7.38
N VAL A 29 6.41 8.43 -6.51
CA VAL A 29 5.27 8.22 -5.61
C VAL A 29 4.03 8.89 -6.18
N HIS A 30 2.99 8.12 -6.43
CA HIS A 30 1.65 8.61 -6.74
C HIS A 30 0.76 8.35 -5.54
N THR A 31 -0.20 9.24 -5.30
CA THR A 31 -1.08 9.13 -4.13
C THR A 31 -2.53 9.10 -4.55
N HIS A 32 -3.36 8.44 -3.72
CA HIS A 32 -4.80 8.42 -3.91
C HIS A 32 -5.45 8.34 -2.54
N GLN A 33 -6.55 9.07 -2.34
CA GLN A 33 -7.11 9.26 -1.01
C GLN A 33 -8.48 8.62 -0.80
N ASP A 34 -9.11 8.11 -1.85
CA ASP A 34 -10.49 7.61 -1.79
C ASP A 34 -10.56 6.13 -2.15
N GLY A 35 -11.13 5.33 -1.24
CA GLY A 35 -11.27 3.90 -1.45
C GLY A 35 -12.23 3.54 -2.58
N GLN A 36 -13.26 4.36 -2.83
CA GLN A 36 -14.25 4.08 -3.88
C GLN A 36 -13.63 4.08 -5.27
N THR A 37 -12.64 4.93 -5.51
CA THR A 37 -12.03 5.07 -6.83
C THR A 37 -10.62 4.48 -6.91
N ALA A 38 -10.16 3.85 -5.83
CA ALA A 38 -8.79 3.33 -5.76
C ALA A 38 -8.51 2.29 -6.84
N MET A 39 -9.42 1.35 -7.06
CA MET A 39 -9.22 0.30 -8.06
C MET A 39 -9.13 0.88 -9.48
N ALA A 40 -9.94 1.87 -9.79
CA ALA A 40 -9.87 2.56 -11.08
C ALA A 40 -8.51 3.24 -11.26
N LYS A 41 -7.97 3.82 -10.19
CA LYS A 41 -6.66 4.45 -10.23
C LYS A 41 -5.56 3.44 -10.51
N VAL A 42 -5.61 2.28 -9.88
CA VAL A 42 -4.64 1.20 -10.12
C VAL A 42 -4.70 0.73 -11.56
N LEU A 43 -5.90 0.52 -12.09
CA LEU A 43 -6.08 -0.01 -13.44
C LEU A 43 -5.66 1.01 -14.52
N ALA A 44 -5.84 2.30 -14.25
CA ALA A 44 -5.47 3.34 -15.21
C ALA A 44 -3.96 3.39 -15.45
N LEU A 45 -3.16 3.15 -14.40
CA LEU A 45 -1.71 3.11 -14.51
C LEU A 45 -1.17 2.16 -13.45
N PRO A 46 -1.10 0.85 -13.76
CA PRO A 46 -0.68 -0.14 -12.77
C PRO A 46 0.70 0.18 -12.20
N PRO A 47 0.84 0.31 -10.88
CA PRO A 47 2.13 0.59 -10.25
C PRO A 47 2.96 -0.67 -10.07
N ASP A 48 4.22 -0.48 -9.70
CA ASP A 48 5.11 -1.59 -9.37
C ASP A 48 4.86 -2.12 -7.95
N MET A 49 4.26 -1.29 -7.10
CA MET A 49 3.94 -1.63 -5.73
C MET A 49 2.80 -0.75 -5.21
N ILE A 50 2.01 -1.28 -4.28
CA ILE A 50 0.93 -0.54 -3.62
C ILE A 50 1.15 -0.54 -2.12
N ILE A 51 1.00 0.63 -1.51
CA ILE A 51 0.89 0.77 -0.05
C ILE A 51 -0.54 1.21 0.21
N LEU A 52 -1.27 0.43 1.00
CA LEU A 52 -2.72 0.52 1.10
C LEU A 52 -3.17 0.61 2.55
N ASP A 53 -3.78 1.73 2.92
CA ASP A 53 -4.35 1.91 4.25
C ASP A 53 -5.62 1.04 4.39
N VAL A 54 -5.78 0.44 5.57
CA VAL A 54 -6.98 -0.35 5.88
C VAL A 54 -8.19 0.55 6.00
N MET A 55 -8.04 1.70 6.68
CA MET A 55 -9.15 2.59 7.03
C MET A 55 -9.23 3.76 6.04
N LEU A 56 -9.87 3.54 4.91
CA LEU A 56 -10.06 4.57 3.89
C LEU A 56 -11.51 5.04 3.85
N PRO A 57 -11.76 6.29 3.46
CA PRO A 57 -13.13 6.70 3.19
C PRO A 57 -13.67 5.95 1.98
N GLY A 58 -14.94 5.61 2.03
CA GLY A 58 -15.67 5.02 0.92
C GLY A 58 -15.53 3.52 0.75
N ARG A 59 -14.38 2.94 1.05
CA ARG A 59 -14.16 1.51 0.88
C ARG A 59 -12.99 1.04 1.72
N SER A 60 -13.13 -0.10 2.39
CA SER A 60 -12.07 -0.68 3.22
C SER A 60 -10.87 -1.11 2.35
N GLY A 61 -9.65 -0.93 2.88
CA GLY A 61 -8.47 -1.45 2.23
C GLY A 61 -8.48 -2.96 2.06
N PHE A 62 -9.11 -3.69 2.98
CA PHE A 62 -9.26 -5.14 2.83
C PHE A 62 -10.09 -5.51 1.60
N ASP A 63 -11.16 -4.77 1.33
CA ASP A 63 -12.00 -5.02 0.15
C ASP A 63 -11.25 -4.70 -1.15
N ILE A 64 -10.45 -3.64 -1.13
CA ILE A 64 -9.61 -3.29 -2.27
C ILE A 64 -8.58 -4.39 -2.51
N LEU A 65 -7.96 -4.91 -1.46
CA LEU A 65 -6.97 -5.99 -1.58
C LEU A 65 -7.60 -7.25 -2.20
N ARG A 66 -8.81 -7.61 -1.76
CA ARG A 66 -9.53 -8.74 -2.35
C ARG A 66 -9.69 -8.56 -3.86
N GLU A 67 -10.10 -7.39 -4.27
CA GLU A 67 -10.31 -7.10 -5.69
C GLU A 67 -9.00 -7.13 -6.45
N LEU A 68 -7.93 -6.56 -5.90
CA LEU A 68 -6.61 -6.60 -6.51
C LEU A 68 -6.17 -8.04 -6.79
N ARG A 69 -6.36 -8.92 -5.83
CA ARG A 69 -5.92 -10.32 -5.95
C ARG A 69 -6.81 -11.17 -6.85
N SER A 70 -8.04 -10.73 -7.11
CA SER A 70 -8.96 -11.44 -8.01
C SER A 70 -9.00 -10.86 -9.42
N THR A 71 -8.18 -9.86 -9.73
CA THR A 71 -8.10 -9.23 -11.04
C THR A 71 -6.78 -9.59 -11.69
N ASP A 72 -6.81 -10.14 -12.91
CA ASP A 72 -5.60 -10.68 -13.57
C ASP A 72 -4.48 -9.66 -13.71
N VAL A 73 -4.80 -8.41 -14.03
CA VAL A 73 -3.79 -7.35 -14.24
C VAL A 73 -3.07 -6.98 -12.96
N THR A 74 -3.72 -7.15 -11.81
CA THR A 74 -3.21 -6.65 -10.52
C THR A 74 -2.86 -7.72 -9.52
N LYS A 75 -3.19 -8.98 -9.79
CA LYS A 75 -3.09 -10.05 -8.78
C LYS A 75 -1.69 -10.29 -8.23
N ASP A 76 -0.66 -9.93 -8.99
CA ASP A 76 0.73 -10.15 -8.57
C ASP A 76 1.45 -8.89 -8.12
N ILE A 77 0.78 -7.74 -8.09
CA ILE A 77 1.40 -6.50 -7.63
C ILE A 77 1.68 -6.61 -6.12
N PRO A 78 2.92 -6.37 -5.68
CA PRO A 78 3.22 -6.38 -4.25
C PRO A 78 2.41 -5.33 -3.50
N VAL A 79 1.79 -5.73 -2.39
CA VAL A 79 0.95 -4.84 -1.58
C VAL A 79 1.41 -4.89 -0.12
N MET A 80 1.66 -3.72 0.47
CA MET A 80 1.85 -3.57 1.90
C MET A 80 0.61 -2.88 2.48
N MET A 81 -0.03 -3.52 3.45
CA MET A 81 -1.13 -2.91 4.18
C MET A 81 -0.59 -2.02 5.29
N LEU A 82 -1.30 -0.95 5.57
CA LEU A 82 -0.91 0.04 6.57
C LEU A 82 -2.11 0.35 7.45
N THR A 83 -1.94 0.31 8.78
CA THR A 83 -3.05 0.54 9.70
C THR A 83 -2.61 1.18 11.01
N ALA A 84 -3.50 1.96 11.63
CA ALA A 84 -3.30 2.48 12.97
C ALA A 84 -3.56 1.42 14.05
N ARG A 85 -4.17 0.29 13.67
CA ARG A 85 -4.49 -0.78 14.60
C ARG A 85 -3.54 -1.94 14.40
N GLY A 86 -2.64 -2.16 15.33
CA GLY A 86 -1.68 -3.25 15.27
C GLY A 86 -2.22 -4.57 15.82
N GLN A 87 -3.47 -4.89 15.61
CA GLN A 87 -4.03 -6.13 16.13
C GLN A 87 -3.65 -7.33 15.28
N ASP A 88 -3.32 -8.43 15.92
CA ASP A 88 -2.90 -9.66 15.25
C ASP A 88 -3.93 -10.15 14.23
N LYS A 89 -5.23 -10.01 14.55
CA LYS A 89 -6.24 -10.51 13.64
C LYS A 89 -6.35 -9.68 12.36
N ASP A 90 -6.07 -8.38 12.39
CA ASP A 90 -6.01 -7.56 11.18
C ASP A 90 -4.82 -7.96 10.33
N ARG A 91 -3.69 -8.21 10.96
CA ARG A 91 -2.50 -8.69 10.28
C ARG A 91 -2.75 -10.05 9.63
N ASP A 92 -3.35 -10.98 10.37
CA ASP A 92 -3.65 -12.30 9.85
C ASP A 92 -4.60 -12.23 8.67
N LEU A 93 -5.62 -11.37 8.75
CA LEU A 93 -6.55 -11.18 7.65
C LEU A 93 -5.85 -10.60 6.42
N ALA A 94 -5.02 -9.58 6.60
CA ALA A 94 -4.27 -8.98 5.49
C ALA A 94 -3.43 -10.03 4.78
N LEU A 95 -2.69 -10.83 5.53
CA LEU A 95 -1.83 -11.85 4.94
C LEU A 95 -2.63 -12.95 4.24
N ARG A 96 -3.75 -13.35 4.82
CA ARG A 96 -4.64 -14.34 4.17
C ARG A 96 -5.25 -13.82 2.89
N LEU A 97 -5.52 -12.52 2.82
CA LEU A 97 -6.06 -11.89 1.62
C LEU A 97 -5.00 -11.64 0.55
N GLY A 98 -3.74 -11.89 0.86
CA GLY A 98 -2.68 -11.81 -0.11
C GLY A 98 -1.76 -10.60 -0.01
N ALA A 99 -1.77 -9.89 1.14
CA ALA A 99 -0.81 -8.83 1.37
C ALA A 99 0.59 -9.42 1.54
N ASN A 100 1.60 -8.72 1.00
CA ASN A 100 2.99 -9.15 1.14
C ASN A 100 3.56 -8.72 2.49
N HIS A 101 3.14 -7.57 2.98
CA HIS A 101 3.56 -7.07 4.29
C HIS A 101 2.43 -6.29 4.94
N PHE A 102 2.54 -6.13 6.26
CA PHE A 102 1.59 -5.40 7.08
C PHE A 102 2.38 -4.54 8.05
N MET A 103 2.17 -3.23 8.02
CA MET A 103 2.88 -2.28 8.87
C MET A 103 1.90 -1.48 9.71
N THR A 104 2.23 -1.24 10.99
CA THR A 104 1.37 -0.46 11.88
C THR A 104 1.89 0.96 12.04
N LYS A 105 0.99 1.90 12.21
CA LYS A 105 1.29 3.29 12.58
C LYS A 105 1.37 3.38 14.11
N PRO A 106 2.31 4.11 14.68
CA PRO A 106 3.38 4.84 14.00
C PRO A 106 4.51 3.90 13.55
N PHE A 107 5.20 4.30 12.52
CA PHE A 107 6.31 3.54 11.94
C PHE A 107 7.55 4.43 11.87
N SER A 108 8.73 3.81 11.81
CA SER A 108 9.97 4.54 11.60
C SER A 108 10.28 4.64 10.11
N ASN A 109 11.16 5.59 9.75
CA ASN A 109 11.63 5.71 8.38
C ASN A 109 12.31 4.43 7.89
N SER A 110 13.10 3.80 8.78
CA SER A 110 13.78 2.55 8.42
C SER A 110 12.79 1.41 8.20
N ASP A 111 11.69 1.36 8.96
CA ASP A 111 10.66 0.34 8.74
C ASP A 111 10.10 0.42 7.32
N VAL A 112 9.76 1.63 6.88
CA VAL A 112 9.20 1.83 5.53
C VAL A 112 10.20 1.36 4.48
N ARG A 113 11.44 1.80 4.57
CA ARG A 113 12.48 1.43 3.60
C ARG A 113 12.73 -0.07 3.59
N ASP A 114 12.84 -0.67 4.78
CA ASP A 114 13.20 -2.09 4.90
C ASP A 114 12.10 -2.99 4.35
N TYR A 115 10.84 -2.70 4.68
CA TYR A 115 9.71 -3.49 4.18
C TYR A 115 9.56 -3.34 2.66
N VAL A 116 9.71 -2.13 2.14
CA VAL A 116 9.60 -1.89 0.70
C VAL A 116 10.70 -2.63 -0.04
N ARG A 117 11.94 -2.55 0.45
CA ARG A 117 13.07 -3.27 -0.16
C ARG A 117 12.86 -4.77 -0.12
N ALA A 118 12.37 -5.29 1.02
CA ALA A 118 12.12 -6.73 1.15
C ALA A 118 11.08 -7.22 0.14
N MET A 119 10.03 -6.44 -0.11
CA MET A 119 9.00 -6.81 -1.08
C MET A 119 9.53 -6.83 -2.52
N MET A 120 10.46 -5.95 -2.83
CA MET A 120 10.97 -5.83 -4.20
C MET A 120 12.13 -6.76 -4.52
N ASP A 121 12.74 -7.36 -3.50
CA ASP A 121 13.89 -8.25 -3.66
C ASP A 121 13.50 -9.71 -3.85
N THR A 122 12.23 -10.01 -3.91
CA THR A 122 11.76 -11.39 -4.10
C THR A 122 11.54 -11.74 -5.55
#